data_f92ce31ac1040407c5fa323a2b276169
#
_entry.id   f92ce31ac1040407c5fa323a2b276169
#
_cell.length_a   1.000
_cell.length_b   1.000
_cell.length_c   1.000
_cell.angle_alpha   90.00
_cell.angle_beta   90.00
_cell.angle_gamma   90.00
#
_symmetry.space_group_name_H-M   'P 1'
#
loop_
_entity.id
_entity.type
_entity.pdbx_description
1 polymer ?
#
loop_
_entity_poly.entity_id
_entity_poly.type
_entity_poly.pdbx_seq_one_letter_code
_entity_poly.pdbx_strand_id
1 'polypeptide(L)'
;MTTVKQSDFHSFAEFYPYYLQEHTNPTCRRLHFIGTLCLFAVLFGVLVSANWWGLLLLPVVGYGFAWVGHFFFEKNRPATFKHPWYSLAGDFVMFKDILTGRIRW
;
A
#
# COMPACT_ATOMS: atom_id res chain seq x y z
N MET A 1 -0.49 -18.57 20.57
CA MET A 1 -0.08 -17.51 19.63
C MET A 1 -0.97 -16.30 19.81
N THR A 2 -0.36 -15.16 20.04
CA THR A 2 -1.13 -13.93 20.25
C THR A 2 -1.63 -13.39 18.90
N THR A 3 -2.91 -13.05 18.86
CA THR A 3 -3.48 -12.37 17.70
C THR A 3 -3.16 -10.89 17.81
N VAL A 4 -2.55 -10.33 16.77
CA VAL A 4 -2.26 -8.90 16.73
C VAL A 4 -3.57 -8.16 16.50
N LYS A 5 -3.86 -7.19 17.36
CA LYS A 5 -5.06 -6.36 17.28
C LYS A 5 -4.69 -4.93 16.95
N GLN A 6 -5.65 -4.16 16.45
CA GLN A 6 -5.43 -2.75 16.16
C GLN A 6 -4.94 -1.98 17.38
N SER A 7 -5.47 -2.30 18.55
CA SER A 7 -5.07 -1.66 19.79
C SER A 7 -3.63 -1.96 20.20
N ASP A 8 -3.01 -2.96 19.58
CA ASP A 8 -1.63 -3.35 19.91
C ASP A 8 -0.60 -2.44 19.26
N PHE A 9 -1.01 -1.62 18.29
CA PHE A 9 -0.08 -0.73 17.58
C PHE A 9 -0.22 0.69 18.13
N HIS A 10 0.84 1.17 18.74
CA HIS A 10 0.90 2.51 19.32
C HIS A 10 1.62 3.50 18.42
N SER A 11 2.27 3.01 17.35
CA SER A 11 3.00 3.86 16.43
C SER A 11 3.12 3.16 15.07
N PHE A 12 3.46 3.92 14.04
CA PHE A 12 3.75 3.34 12.74
C PHE A 12 4.97 2.40 12.81
N ALA A 13 5.96 2.75 13.62
CA ALA A 13 7.15 1.91 13.77
C ALA A 13 6.81 0.52 14.31
N GLU A 14 5.81 0.42 15.17
CA GLU A 14 5.33 -0.89 15.65
C GLU A 14 4.50 -1.61 14.58
N PHE A 15 3.76 -0.87 13.78
CA PHE A 15 2.89 -1.42 12.77
C PHE A 15 3.65 -1.96 11.55
N TYR A 16 4.71 -1.28 11.12
CA TYR A 16 5.33 -1.56 9.83
C TYR A 16 5.89 -3.00 9.70
N PRO A 17 6.54 -3.59 10.73
CA PRO A 17 6.94 -5.00 10.64
C PRO A 17 5.78 -5.94 10.40
N TYR A 18 4.63 -5.70 11.04
CA TYR A 18 3.42 -6.46 10.78
C TYR A 18 2.95 -6.27 9.33
N TYR A 19 2.96 -5.02 8.85
CA TYR A 19 2.58 -4.71 7.48
C TYR A 19 3.43 -5.51 6.48
N LEU A 20 4.74 -5.58 6.71
CA LEU A 20 5.63 -6.32 5.82
C LEU A 20 5.36 -7.82 5.85
N GLN A 21 4.95 -8.37 7.00
CA GLN A 21 4.57 -9.78 7.09
C GLN A 21 3.33 -10.09 6.26
N GLU A 22 2.46 -9.11 6.07
CA GLU A 22 1.25 -9.26 5.25
C GLU A 22 1.52 -9.02 3.77
N HIS A 23 2.78 -8.76 3.40
CA HIS A 23 3.21 -8.46 2.04
C HIS A 23 4.45 -9.29 1.67
N THR A 24 4.42 -10.60 1.97
CA THR A 24 5.56 -11.48 1.72
C THR A 24 5.63 -11.98 0.28
N ASN A 25 4.51 -12.01 -0.43
CA ASN A 25 4.47 -12.48 -1.81
C ASN A 25 5.09 -11.41 -2.72
N PRO A 26 6.12 -11.77 -3.54
CA PRO A 26 6.78 -10.78 -4.40
C PRO A 26 5.83 -10.12 -5.40
N THR A 27 4.88 -10.86 -5.95
CA THR A 27 3.92 -10.30 -6.91
C THR A 27 3.00 -9.29 -6.21
N CYS A 28 2.58 -9.58 -4.99
CA CYS A 28 1.78 -8.64 -4.20
C CYS A 28 2.56 -7.34 -3.96
N ARG A 29 3.83 -7.44 -3.56
CA ARG A 29 4.67 -6.25 -3.36
C ARG A 29 4.84 -5.44 -4.63
N ARG A 30 5.04 -6.12 -5.77
CA ARG A 30 5.18 -5.46 -7.06
C ARG A 30 3.91 -4.74 -7.47
N LEU A 31 2.75 -5.34 -7.21
CA LEU A 31 1.46 -4.70 -7.49
C LEU A 31 1.27 -3.47 -6.62
N HIS A 32 1.66 -3.52 -5.35
CA HIS A 32 1.62 -2.34 -4.50
C HIS A 32 2.54 -1.24 -5.03
N PHE A 33 3.74 -1.60 -5.46
CA PHE A 33 4.69 -0.64 -6.03
C PHE A 33 4.11 0.01 -7.28
N ILE A 34 3.58 -0.80 -8.20
CA ILE A 34 2.99 -0.30 -9.45
C ILE A 34 1.80 0.60 -9.15
N GLY A 35 0.94 0.20 -8.21
CA GLY A 35 -0.22 0.99 -7.82
C GLY A 35 0.18 2.36 -7.26
N THR A 36 1.21 2.40 -6.41
CA THR A 36 1.71 3.66 -5.86
C THR A 36 2.33 4.53 -6.95
N LEU A 37 3.07 3.91 -7.86
CA LEU A 37 3.65 4.65 -9.01
C LEU A 37 2.55 5.25 -9.87
N CYS A 38 1.50 4.48 -10.17
CA CYS A 38 0.36 4.98 -10.94
C CYS A 38 -0.37 6.10 -10.19
N LEU A 39 -0.46 5.99 -8.88
CA LEU A 39 -1.07 7.03 -8.05
C LEU A 39 -0.32 8.34 -8.21
N PHE A 40 1.01 8.33 -8.16
CA PHE A 40 1.81 9.53 -8.39
C PHE A 40 1.63 10.07 -9.81
N ALA A 41 1.56 9.18 -10.81
CA ALA A 41 1.35 9.60 -12.19
C ALA A 41 -0.01 10.29 -12.38
N VAL A 42 -1.07 9.73 -11.79
CA VAL A 42 -2.40 10.32 -11.85
C VAL A 42 -2.40 11.68 -11.15
N LEU A 43 -1.78 11.76 -9.97
CA LEU A 43 -1.72 13.02 -9.22
C LEU A 43 -0.99 14.08 -10.01
N PHE A 44 0.13 13.74 -10.64
CA PHE A 44 0.87 14.66 -11.49
C PHE A 44 0.00 15.16 -12.65
N GLY A 45 -0.71 14.24 -13.31
CA GLY A 45 -1.61 14.60 -14.41
C GLY A 45 -2.74 15.53 -13.97
N VAL A 46 -3.31 15.29 -12.78
CA VAL A 46 -4.35 16.16 -12.22
C VAL A 46 -3.79 17.56 -11.98
N LEU A 47 -2.60 17.66 -11.38
CA LEU A 47 -2.00 18.96 -11.08
C LEU A 47 -1.65 19.76 -12.36
N VAL A 48 -1.13 19.07 -13.39
CA VAL A 48 -0.76 19.71 -14.63
C VAL A 48 -1.99 20.17 -15.43
N SER A 49 -3.02 19.34 -15.50
CA SER A 49 -4.22 19.62 -16.30
C SER A 49 -5.27 20.44 -15.57
N ALA A 50 -5.16 20.53 -14.24
CA ALA A 50 -6.19 21.09 -13.35
C ALA A 50 -7.56 20.41 -13.53
N ASN A 51 -7.56 19.16 -14.01
CA ASN A 51 -8.77 18.37 -14.10
C ASN A 51 -8.98 17.62 -12.78
N TRP A 52 -9.67 18.28 -11.85
CA TRP A 52 -9.81 17.79 -10.49
C TRP A 52 -10.66 16.52 -10.37
N TRP A 53 -11.46 16.22 -11.40
CA TRP A 53 -12.18 14.94 -11.44
C TRP A 53 -11.25 13.74 -11.43
N GLY A 54 -10.01 13.93 -11.90
CA GLY A 54 -9.01 12.87 -11.87
C GLY A 54 -8.66 12.39 -10.46
N LEU A 55 -8.95 13.18 -9.41
CA LEU A 55 -8.74 12.75 -8.03
C LEU A 55 -9.55 11.49 -7.69
N LEU A 56 -10.66 11.26 -8.39
CA LEU A 56 -11.47 10.06 -8.19
C LEU A 56 -10.76 8.78 -8.62
N LEU A 57 -9.74 8.90 -9.47
CA LEU A 57 -8.94 7.74 -9.89
C LEU A 57 -7.93 7.31 -8.83
N LEU A 58 -7.57 8.18 -7.88
CA LEU A 58 -6.53 7.86 -6.90
C LEU A 58 -6.88 6.62 -6.07
N PRO A 59 -8.06 6.52 -5.45
CA PRO A 59 -8.39 5.30 -4.72
C PRO A 59 -8.51 4.08 -5.63
N VAL A 60 -8.96 4.27 -6.87
CA VAL A 60 -9.08 3.16 -7.83
C VAL A 60 -7.72 2.55 -8.14
N VAL A 61 -6.73 3.39 -8.52
CA VAL A 61 -5.41 2.87 -8.85
C VAL A 61 -4.66 2.41 -7.60
N GLY A 62 -4.80 3.11 -6.48
CA GLY A 62 -4.12 2.74 -5.23
C GLY A 62 -4.62 1.43 -4.67
N TYR A 63 -5.93 1.30 -4.50
CA TYR A 63 -6.51 0.10 -3.92
C TYR A 63 -6.68 -1.03 -4.92
N GLY A 64 -6.92 -0.72 -6.20
CA GLY A 64 -7.13 -1.75 -7.21
C GLY A 64 -5.95 -2.70 -7.32
N PHE A 65 -4.75 -2.18 -7.52
CA PHE A 65 -3.55 -2.99 -7.61
C PHE A 65 -3.26 -3.72 -6.29
N ALA A 66 -3.39 -2.99 -5.16
CA ALA A 66 -3.10 -3.56 -3.86
C ALA A 66 -4.04 -4.72 -3.52
N TRP A 67 -5.33 -4.56 -3.79
CA TRP A 67 -6.31 -5.59 -3.46
C TRP A 67 -6.17 -6.81 -4.35
N VAL A 68 -5.84 -6.63 -5.63
CA VAL A 68 -5.50 -7.78 -6.49
C VAL A 68 -4.33 -8.55 -5.88
N GLY A 69 -3.30 -7.84 -5.41
CA GLY A 69 -2.17 -8.49 -4.75
C GLY A 69 -2.58 -9.29 -3.53
N HIS A 70 -3.40 -8.69 -2.67
CA HIS A 70 -3.81 -9.39 -1.45
C HIS A 70 -4.74 -10.56 -1.71
N PHE A 71 -5.78 -10.36 -2.50
CA PHE A 71 -6.80 -11.39 -2.67
C PHE A 71 -6.36 -12.53 -3.58
N PHE A 72 -5.52 -12.25 -4.57
CA PHE A 72 -5.14 -13.28 -5.55
C PHE A 72 -3.76 -13.88 -5.33
N PHE A 73 -2.85 -13.17 -4.68
CA PHE A 73 -1.47 -13.63 -4.51
C PHE A 73 -1.10 -13.90 -3.06
N GLU A 74 -1.32 -12.93 -2.16
CA GLU A 74 -1.08 -13.17 -0.73
C GLU A 74 -2.15 -14.06 -0.12
N LYS A 75 -3.37 -13.97 -0.65
CA LYS A 75 -4.56 -14.69 -0.15
C LYS A 75 -4.88 -14.30 1.28
N ASN A 76 -4.79 -13.01 1.55
CA ASN A 76 -5.13 -12.41 2.83
C ASN A 76 -5.98 -11.17 2.61
N ARG A 77 -6.45 -10.58 3.70
CA ARG A 77 -7.18 -9.31 3.65
C ARG A 77 -6.20 -8.15 3.71
N PRO A 78 -6.45 -7.08 2.93
CA PRO A 78 -5.64 -5.88 3.05
C PRO A 78 -5.68 -5.32 4.47
N ALA A 79 -4.53 -4.87 4.98
CA ALA A 79 -4.45 -4.27 6.30
C ALA A 79 -5.27 -2.99 6.41
N THR A 80 -5.60 -2.37 5.27
CA THR A 80 -6.46 -1.19 5.18
C THR A 80 -7.79 -1.36 5.91
N PHE A 81 -8.34 -2.58 5.93
CA PHE A 81 -9.63 -2.82 6.56
C PHE A 81 -9.62 -2.61 8.07
N LYS A 82 -8.46 -2.81 8.71
CA LYS A 82 -8.33 -2.65 10.16
C LYS A 82 -7.47 -1.44 10.54
N HIS A 83 -6.53 -1.07 9.69
CA HIS A 83 -5.54 -0.02 9.96
C HIS A 83 -5.42 0.91 8.76
N PRO A 84 -6.47 1.69 8.45
CA PRO A 84 -6.48 2.47 7.20
C PRO A 84 -5.34 3.49 7.10
N TRP A 85 -5.04 4.21 8.17
CA TRP A 85 -4.02 5.26 8.12
C TRP A 85 -2.61 4.68 8.14
N TYR A 86 -2.38 3.68 8.99
CA TYR A 86 -1.08 3.01 9.02
C TYR A 86 -0.81 2.25 7.72
N SER A 87 -1.84 1.64 7.13
CA SER A 87 -1.69 0.94 5.85
C SER A 87 -1.34 1.90 4.73
N LEU A 88 -1.98 3.05 4.69
CA LEU A 88 -1.66 4.06 3.67
C LEU A 88 -0.21 4.53 3.83
N ALA A 89 0.21 4.82 5.04
CA ALA A 89 1.60 5.19 5.31
C ALA A 89 2.54 4.03 4.91
N GLY A 90 2.16 2.80 5.23
CA GLY A 90 2.93 1.61 4.88
C GLY A 90 3.13 1.45 3.38
N ASP A 91 2.09 1.74 2.60
CA ASP A 91 2.18 1.66 1.14
C ASP A 91 3.26 2.59 0.61
N PHE A 92 3.32 3.82 1.11
CA PHE A 92 4.33 4.79 0.67
C PHE A 92 5.72 4.44 1.19
N VAL A 93 5.84 3.97 2.43
CA VAL A 93 7.13 3.59 2.99
C VAL A 93 7.67 2.34 2.28
N MET A 94 6.81 1.35 2.00
CA MET A 94 7.23 0.16 1.26
C MET A 94 7.66 0.53 -0.16
N PHE A 95 6.95 1.43 -0.82
CA PHE A 95 7.34 1.95 -2.13
C PHE A 95 8.76 2.53 -2.06
N LYS A 96 9.02 3.38 -1.08
CA LYS A 96 10.34 3.96 -0.89
C LYS A 96 11.40 2.88 -0.61
N ASP A 97 11.07 1.92 0.24
CA ASP A 97 12.02 0.87 0.61
C ASP A 97 12.35 -0.05 -0.57
N ILE A 98 11.39 -0.30 -1.46
CA ILE A 98 11.66 -1.05 -2.70
C ILE A 98 12.52 -0.20 -3.63
N LEU A 99 12.18 1.09 -3.77
CA LEU A 99 12.90 1.99 -4.65
C LEU A 99 14.36 2.15 -4.25
N THR A 100 14.64 2.18 -2.95
CA THR A 100 16.00 2.35 -2.42
C THR A 100 16.74 1.03 -2.20
N GLY A 101 16.11 -0.10 -2.50
CA GLY A 101 16.75 -1.40 -2.39
C GLY A 101 16.71 -2.03 -1.01
N ARG A 102 16.03 -1.42 -0.04
CA ARG A 102 15.88 -2.02 1.29
C ARG A 102 14.99 -3.26 1.25
N ILE A 103 14.03 -3.28 0.34
CA ILE A 103 13.18 -4.43 0.07
C ILE A 103 13.38 -4.82 -1.36
N ARG A 104 13.55 -6.12 -1.62
CA ARG A 104 13.74 -6.61 -2.98
C ARG A 104 12.47 -6.44 -3.81
N TRP A 105 12.70 -6.09 -5.06
CA TRP A 105 11.64 -6.02 -6.08
C TRP A 105 10.87 -7.34 -6.28
#